data_f293a429fa6d2e87379bb8730af9598c
#
_entry.id   f293a429fa6d2e87379bb8730af9598c
#
_cell.length_a   1.000
_cell.length_b   1.000
_cell.length_c   1.000
_cell.angle_alpha   90.00
_cell.angle_beta   90.00
_cell.angle_gamma   90.00
#
_symmetry.space_group_name_H-M   'P 1'
#
loop_
_entity.id
_entity.type
_entity.pdbx_description
1 polymer ?
#
loop_
_entity_poly.entity_id
_entity_poly.type
_entity_poly.pdbx_seq_one_letter_code
_entity_poly.pdbx_strand_id
1 'polypeptide(L)'
;MEDSFAPDNVRSRLLFSGLKELETHGVSDFSLRRVAQDAGVSCAAPYRHFKDKDELIGAVIGFVIEGWTLLSEQISGIFSSDSRSLVIELAVAGLRFWIANGNFRTVISASQTLDKAPLSAFEKPITDAAKRYMSDNGASYSDTLSFKLLSMIYGAVILVDGGYESAERAAESLRCVLSSEL
;
A
#
# COMPACT_ATOMS: atom_id res chain seq x y z
N MET A 1 19.14 -16.16 3.92
CA MET A 1 17.96 -15.28 3.95
C MET A 1 16.90 -16.00 3.12
N GLU A 2 16.30 -17.03 3.77
CA GLU A 2 15.51 -18.06 3.07
C GLU A 2 14.05 -17.93 3.51
N ASP A 3 13.16 -18.03 2.51
CA ASP A 3 11.74 -18.40 2.59
C ASP A 3 10.79 -17.57 3.47
N SER A 4 10.73 -16.26 3.21
CA SER A 4 9.64 -15.43 3.78
C SER A 4 8.28 -15.62 3.07
N PHE A 5 8.24 -16.18 1.86
CA PHE A 5 7.03 -16.25 1.01
C PHE A 5 6.54 -17.66 0.67
N ALA A 6 7.06 -18.71 1.29
CA ALA A 6 6.53 -20.06 1.07
C ALA A 6 5.13 -20.16 1.70
N PRO A 7 4.07 -20.55 0.94
CA PRO A 7 2.71 -20.66 1.47
C PRO A 7 2.53 -21.69 2.58
N ASP A 8 3.53 -22.52 2.85
CA ASP A 8 3.55 -23.55 3.90
C ASP A 8 4.09 -23.09 5.25
N ASN A 9 4.57 -21.86 5.39
CA ASN A 9 5.07 -21.34 6.66
C ASN A 9 3.91 -20.85 7.52
N VAL A 10 3.84 -21.29 8.77
CA VAL A 10 2.84 -20.86 9.77
C VAL A 10 2.77 -19.34 9.89
N ARG A 11 3.93 -18.66 9.87
CA ARG A 11 4.00 -17.20 9.95
C ARG A 11 3.29 -16.53 8.77
N SER A 12 3.51 -17.00 7.54
CA SER A 12 2.83 -16.47 6.35
C SER A 12 1.32 -16.69 6.40
N ARG A 13 0.86 -17.88 6.82
CA ARG A 13 -0.57 -18.15 7.01
C ARG A 13 -1.19 -17.22 8.04
N LEU A 14 -0.48 -16.94 9.15
CA LEU A 14 -0.94 -15.99 10.16
C LEU A 14 -1.02 -14.55 9.61
N LEU A 15 -0.10 -14.12 8.74
CA LEU A 15 -0.15 -12.81 8.09
C LEU A 15 -1.35 -12.69 7.14
N PHE A 16 -1.60 -13.68 6.28
CA PHE A 16 -2.78 -13.69 5.40
C PHE A 16 -4.10 -13.71 6.18
N SER A 17 -4.20 -14.55 7.19
CA SER A 17 -5.39 -14.59 8.06
C SER A 17 -5.53 -13.32 8.88
N GLY A 18 -4.43 -12.71 9.31
CA GLY A 18 -4.40 -11.41 9.98
C GLY A 18 -4.88 -10.28 9.08
N LEU A 19 -4.47 -10.26 7.81
CA LEU A 19 -4.97 -9.30 6.83
C LEU A 19 -6.49 -9.42 6.66
N LYS A 20 -7.00 -10.64 6.43
CA LYS A 20 -8.44 -10.92 6.32
C LYS A 20 -9.22 -10.53 7.59
N GLU A 21 -8.65 -10.79 8.76
CA GLU A 21 -9.23 -10.40 10.05
C GLU A 21 -9.33 -8.87 10.18
N LEU A 22 -8.27 -8.14 9.80
CA LEU A 22 -8.27 -6.67 9.75
C LEU A 22 -9.32 -6.14 8.77
N GLU A 23 -9.45 -6.77 7.61
CA GLU A 23 -10.43 -6.41 6.59
C GLU A 23 -11.86 -6.58 7.07
N THR A 24 -12.14 -7.65 7.81
CA THR A 24 -13.48 -8.00 8.23
C THR A 24 -13.92 -7.28 9.50
N HIS A 25 -13.01 -7.09 10.45
CA HIS A 25 -13.35 -6.66 11.82
C HIS A 25 -12.65 -5.36 12.25
N GLY A 26 -11.67 -4.88 11.48
CA GLY A 26 -10.88 -3.70 11.83
C GLY A 26 -9.94 -3.92 13.02
N VAL A 27 -9.22 -2.85 13.41
CA VAL A 27 -8.21 -2.90 14.48
C VAL A 27 -8.84 -3.15 15.85
N SER A 28 -9.97 -2.49 16.15
CA SER A 28 -10.59 -2.53 17.48
C SER A 28 -11.07 -3.93 17.85
N ASP A 29 -11.67 -4.64 16.90
CA ASP A 29 -12.21 -6.01 17.11
C ASP A 29 -11.28 -7.12 16.58
N PHE A 30 -10.04 -6.83 16.29
CA PHE A 30 -9.04 -7.80 15.82
C PHE A 30 -8.76 -8.88 16.85
N SER A 31 -8.85 -10.18 16.46
CA SER A 31 -8.73 -11.32 17.35
C SER A 31 -7.67 -12.33 16.91
N LEU A 32 -6.61 -12.47 17.69
CA LEU A 32 -5.57 -13.50 17.49
C LEU A 32 -6.16 -14.93 17.43
N ARG A 33 -7.25 -15.19 18.18
CA ARG A 33 -7.92 -16.48 18.17
C ARG A 33 -8.59 -16.77 16.82
N ARG A 34 -9.31 -15.79 16.24
CA ARG A 34 -9.91 -15.93 14.91
C ARG A 34 -8.83 -16.05 13.83
N VAL A 35 -7.76 -15.29 13.92
CA VAL A 35 -6.59 -15.44 13.03
C VAL A 35 -6.02 -16.84 13.09
N ALA A 36 -5.80 -17.41 14.26
CA ALA A 36 -5.28 -18.77 14.40
C ALA A 36 -6.25 -19.81 13.80
N GLN A 37 -7.54 -19.64 14.03
CA GLN A 37 -8.59 -20.53 13.50
C GLN A 37 -8.64 -20.46 11.96
N ASP A 38 -8.63 -19.27 11.36
CA ASP A 38 -8.64 -19.10 9.90
C ASP A 38 -7.32 -19.62 9.26
N ALA A 39 -6.19 -19.41 9.93
CA ALA A 39 -4.89 -19.94 9.51
C ALA A 39 -4.77 -21.48 9.66
N GLY A 40 -5.73 -22.16 10.27
CA GLY A 40 -5.69 -23.62 10.50
C GLY A 40 -4.58 -24.04 11.47
N VAL A 41 -4.29 -23.21 12.48
CA VAL A 41 -3.26 -23.49 13.50
C VAL A 41 -3.84 -23.45 14.92
N SER A 42 -3.08 -23.93 15.90
CA SER A 42 -3.50 -23.86 17.31
C SER A 42 -3.60 -22.42 17.79
N CYS A 43 -4.49 -22.13 18.74
CA CYS A 43 -4.64 -20.80 19.34
C CYS A 43 -3.34 -20.30 20.01
N ALA A 44 -2.40 -21.16 20.32
CA ALA A 44 -1.09 -20.80 20.86
C ALA A 44 -0.06 -20.46 19.77
N ALA A 45 -0.32 -20.78 18.50
CA ALA A 45 0.64 -20.57 17.41
C ALA A 45 0.96 -19.08 17.17
N PRO A 46 -0.02 -18.15 17.17
CA PRO A 46 0.30 -16.72 17.02
C PRO A 46 1.33 -16.22 18.04
N TYR A 47 1.20 -16.64 19.30
CA TYR A 47 2.08 -16.20 20.40
C TYR A 47 3.51 -16.76 20.33
N ARG A 48 3.78 -17.72 19.42
CA ARG A 48 5.15 -18.18 19.12
C ARG A 48 5.86 -17.31 18.10
N HIS A 49 5.09 -16.54 17.31
CA HIS A 49 5.60 -15.73 16.20
C HIS A 49 5.49 -14.23 16.48
N PHE A 50 4.53 -13.84 17.33
CA PHE A 50 4.22 -12.45 17.64
C PHE A 50 3.95 -12.32 19.14
N LYS A 51 4.53 -11.33 19.76
CA LYS A 51 4.42 -11.06 21.21
C LYS A 51 2.97 -10.79 21.62
N ASP A 52 2.29 -10.00 20.80
CA ASP A 52 0.94 -9.54 21.07
C ASP A 52 0.17 -9.24 19.77
N LYS A 53 -1.05 -8.74 19.92
CA LYS A 53 -1.92 -8.31 18.84
C LYS A 53 -1.29 -7.21 17.97
N ASP A 54 -0.65 -6.23 18.59
CA ASP A 54 -0.11 -5.05 17.92
C ASP A 54 1.10 -5.41 17.06
N GLU A 55 1.94 -6.35 17.52
CA GLU A 55 3.04 -6.88 16.72
C GLU A 55 2.55 -7.64 15.48
N LEU A 56 1.49 -8.45 15.60
CA LEU A 56 0.90 -9.10 14.43
C LEU A 56 0.29 -8.09 13.46
N ILE A 57 -0.44 -7.08 13.96
CA ILE A 57 -0.99 -6.01 13.12
C ILE A 57 0.14 -5.26 12.40
N GLY A 58 1.20 -4.89 13.11
CA GLY A 58 2.38 -4.25 12.52
C GLY A 58 3.03 -5.11 11.44
N ALA A 59 3.13 -6.42 11.66
CA ALA A 59 3.69 -7.36 10.69
C ALA A 59 2.76 -7.52 9.45
N VAL A 60 1.44 -7.50 9.62
CA VAL A 60 0.48 -7.49 8.50
C VAL A 60 0.62 -6.20 7.67
N ILE A 61 0.76 -5.05 8.33
CA ILE A 61 1.03 -3.77 7.64
C ILE A 61 2.32 -3.85 6.84
N GLY A 62 3.39 -4.35 7.46
CA GLY A 62 4.68 -4.56 6.79
C GLY A 62 4.56 -5.45 5.56
N PHE A 63 3.81 -6.54 5.65
CA PHE A 63 3.57 -7.47 4.55
C PHE A 63 2.83 -6.80 3.36
N VAL A 64 1.83 -5.97 3.63
CA VAL A 64 1.12 -5.22 2.58
C VAL A 64 2.05 -4.20 1.91
N ILE A 65 2.84 -3.47 2.69
CA ILE A 65 3.81 -2.50 2.16
C ILE A 65 4.92 -3.18 1.34
N GLU A 66 5.36 -4.37 1.74
CA GLU A 66 6.33 -5.15 0.97
C GLU A 66 5.79 -5.51 -0.42
N GLY A 67 4.52 -5.88 -0.52
CA GLY A 67 3.84 -6.09 -1.80
C GLY A 67 3.83 -4.84 -2.68
N TRP A 68 3.58 -3.66 -2.11
CA TRP A 68 3.69 -2.39 -2.82
C TRP A 68 5.12 -2.09 -3.27
N THR A 69 6.10 -2.33 -2.41
CA THR A 69 7.51 -2.10 -2.71
C THR A 69 7.94 -2.93 -3.93
N LEU A 70 7.63 -4.22 -3.94
CA LEU A 70 7.93 -5.10 -5.07
C LEU A 70 7.26 -4.64 -6.36
N LEU A 71 5.98 -4.26 -6.31
CA LEU A 71 5.25 -3.76 -7.47
C LEU A 71 5.87 -2.47 -8.01
N SER A 72 6.17 -1.52 -7.13
CA SER A 72 6.75 -0.23 -7.51
C SER A 72 8.17 -0.37 -8.09
N GLU A 73 8.97 -1.31 -7.59
CA GLU A 73 10.29 -1.65 -8.14
C GLU A 73 10.17 -2.25 -9.55
N GLN A 74 9.22 -3.17 -9.78
CA GLN A 74 8.96 -3.73 -11.11
C GLN A 74 8.56 -2.64 -12.12
N ILE A 75 7.65 -1.74 -11.75
CA ILE A 75 7.25 -0.61 -12.59
C ILE A 75 8.46 0.29 -12.88
N SER A 76 9.28 0.58 -11.87
CA SER A 76 10.48 1.41 -12.01
C SER A 76 11.52 0.78 -12.93
N GLY A 77 11.64 -0.54 -12.93
CA GLY A 77 12.48 -1.29 -13.85
C GLY A 77 12.00 -1.19 -15.30
N ILE A 78 10.69 -1.35 -15.54
CA ILE A 78 10.07 -1.29 -16.86
C ILE A 78 10.23 0.11 -17.48
N PHE A 79 9.98 1.15 -16.72
CA PHE A 79 10.01 2.55 -17.18
C PHE A 79 11.31 3.28 -16.80
N SER A 80 12.42 2.52 -16.69
CA SER A 80 13.72 3.06 -16.27
C SER A 80 14.30 4.14 -17.18
N SER A 81 13.89 4.20 -18.46
CA SER A 81 14.33 5.21 -19.45
C SER A 81 13.28 6.28 -19.76
N ASP A 82 12.09 6.22 -19.16
CA ASP A 82 10.97 7.15 -19.42
C ASP A 82 10.37 7.62 -18.10
N SER A 83 10.91 8.72 -17.59
CA SER A 83 10.45 9.28 -16.30
C SER A 83 9.01 9.81 -16.33
N ARG A 84 8.50 10.23 -17.51
CA ARG A 84 7.11 10.65 -17.66
C ARG A 84 6.16 9.46 -17.49
N SER A 85 6.38 8.38 -18.22
CA SER A 85 5.58 7.15 -18.07
C SER A 85 5.73 6.55 -16.68
N LEU A 86 6.92 6.61 -16.08
CA LEU A 86 7.16 6.15 -14.71
C LEU A 86 6.25 6.86 -13.70
N VAL A 87 6.15 8.18 -13.75
CA VAL A 87 5.26 8.95 -12.85
C VAL A 87 3.81 8.53 -13.03
N ILE A 88 3.34 8.44 -14.28
CA ILE A 88 1.95 8.08 -14.61
C ILE A 88 1.63 6.67 -14.08
N GLU A 89 2.48 5.70 -14.39
CA GLU A 89 2.24 4.30 -14.03
C GLU A 89 2.32 4.06 -12.52
N LEU A 90 3.26 4.69 -11.82
CA LEU A 90 3.33 4.61 -10.36
C LEU A 90 2.13 5.28 -9.69
N ALA A 91 1.67 6.43 -10.20
CA ALA A 91 0.49 7.09 -9.65
C ALA A 91 -0.78 6.23 -9.82
N VAL A 92 -0.98 5.66 -11.02
CA VAL A 92 -2.12 4.78 -11.30
C VAL A 92 -2.04 3.47 -10.52
N ALA A 93 -0.86 2.86 -10.43
CA ALA A 93 -0.64 1.66 -9.64
C ALA A 93 -0.87 1.93 -8.15
N GLY A 94 -0.39 3.07 -7.63
CA GLY A 94 -0.60 3.50 -6.25
C GLY A 94 -2.08 3.72 -5.93
N LEU A 95 -2.84 4.34 -6.83
CA LEU A 95 -4.29 4.47 -6.68
C LEU A 95 -4.97 3.09 -6.59
N ARG A 96 -4.66 2.19 -7.52
CA ARG A 96 -5.24 0.83 -7.52
C ARG A 96 -4.87 0.04 -6.27
N PHE A 97 -3.60 0.12 -5.87
CA PHE A 97 -3.12 -0.52 -4.65
C PHE A 97 -3.90 -0.02 -3.41
N TRP A 98 -4.10 1.29 -3.31
CA TRP A 98 -4.79 1.93 -2.19
C TRP A 98 -6.27 1.56 -2.14
N ILE A 99 -6.94 1.48 -3.30
CA ILE A 99 -8.33 1.02 -3.41
C ILE A 99 -8.45 -0.46 -3.03
N ALA A 100 -7.58 -1.31 -3.55
CA ALA A 100 -7.59 -2.75 -3.25
C ALA A 100 -7.33 -3.07 -1.78
N ASN A 101 -6.62 -2.18 -1.05
CA ASN A 101 -6.28 -2.35 0.36
C ASN A 101 -7.02 -1.35 1.25
N GLY A 102 -8.34 -1.17 1.07
CA GLY A 102 -9.15 -0.15 1.75
C GLY A 102 -9.04 -0.17 3.27
N ASN A 103 -8.98 -1.35 3.88
CA ASN A 103 -8.84 -1.50 5.33
C ASN A 103 -7.45 -1.16 5.87
N PHE A 104 -6.41 -1.29 5.03
CA PHE A 104 -5.06 -0.82 5.36
C PHE A 104 -5.04 0.68 5.67
N ARG A 105 -5.82 1.50 4.96
CA ARG A 105 -5.98 2.93 5.26
C ARG A 105 -6.60 3.18 6.62
N THR A 106 -7.64 2.41 6.95
CA THR A 106 -8.31 2.51 8.25
C THR A 106 -7.32 2.17 9.38
N VAL A 107 -6.47 1.17 9.17
CA VAL A 107 -5.44 0.78 10.14
C VAL A 107 -4.39 1.87 10.32
N ILE A 108 -3.87 2.43 9.22
CA ILE A 108 -2.89 3.53 9.28
C ILE A 108 -3.52 4.78 9.91
N SER A 109 -4.78 5.10 9.59
CA SER A 109 -5.45 6.28 10.12
C SER A 109 -5.88 6.12 11.59
N ALA A 110 -6.24 4.91 12.03
CA ALA A 110 -6.65 4.64 13.41
C ALA A 110 -5.48 4.54 14.38
N SER A 111 -4.30 4.23 13.88
CA SER A 111 -3.10 4.10 14.70
C SER A 111 -2.40 5.45 14.85
N GLN A 112 -2.92 6.30 15.73
CA GLN A 112 -2.22 7.52 16.16
C GLN A 112 -0.86 7.21 16.84
N THR A 113 -0.59 5.96 17.13
CA THR A 113 0.63 5.44 17.78
C THR A 113 1.56 4.70 16.83
N LEU A 114 1.12 4.34 15.60
CA LEU A 114 2.00 3.71 14.62
C LEU A 114 2.87 4.78 13.93
N ASP A 115 4.14 4.44 13.81
CA ASP A 115 5.13 5.20 13.05
C ASP A 115 4.57 5.57 11.67
N LYS A 116 4.87 6.77 11.18
CA LYS A 116 4.53 7.23 9.83
C LYS A 116 5.26 6.45 8.72
N ALA A 117 6.16 5.53 9.10
CA ALA A 117 6.98 4.75 8.18
C ALA A 117 6.17 4.00 7.09
N PRO A 118 5.02 3.36 7.37
CA PRO A 118 4.25 2.68 6.33
C PRO A 118 3.69 3.63 5.27
N LEU A 119 3.20 4.80 5.68
CA LEU A 119 2.69 5.81 4.76
C LEU A 119 3.83 6.39 3.90
N SER A 120 4.94 6.75 4.53
CA SER A 120 6.14 7.22 3.83
C SER A 120 6.69 6.17 2.86
N ALA A 121 6.63 4.88 3.20
CA ALA A 121 7.06 3.80 2.33
C ALA A 121 6.14 3.64 1.10
N PHE A 122 4.84 3.91 1.25
CA PHE A 122 3.92 3.99 0.11
C PHE A 122 4.20 5.20 -0.79
N GLU A 123 4.39 6.38 -0.20
CA GLU A 123 4.54 7.64 -0.94
C GLU A 123 5.89 7.74 -1.66
N LYS A 124 6.93 7.15 -1.09
CA LYS A 124 8.32 7.31 -1.56
C LYS A 124 8.54 6.98 -3.05
N PRO A 125 8.11 5.84 -3.61
CA PRO A 125 8.31 5.55 -5.03
C PRO A 125 7.68 6.60 -5.95
N ILE A 126 6.50 7.12 -5.60
CA ILE A 126 5.76 8.13 -6.37
C ILE A 126 6.49 9.47 -6.32
N THR A 127 6.95 9.88 -5.13
CA THR A 127 7.66 11.14 -4.94
C THR A 127 9.05 11.11 -5.58
N ASP A 128 9.75 9.98 -5.53
CA ASP A 128 11.06 9.82 -6.17
C ASP A 128 10.93 9.82 -7.71
N ALA A 129 9.86 9.24 -8.28
CA ALA A 129 9.56 9.34 -9.70
C ALA A 129 9.26 10.80 -10.12
N ALA A 130 8.49 11.53 -9.31
CA ALA A 130 8.24 12.96 -9.57
C ALA A 130 9.53 13.80 -9.57
N LYS A 131 10.43 13.56 -8.62
CA LYS A 131 11.76 14.20 -8.55
C LYS A 131 12.56 13.93 -9.80
N ARG A 132 12.60 12.66 -10.22
CA ARG A 132 13.31 12.26 -11.42
C ARG A 132 12.76 12.94 -12.68
N TYR A 133 11.44 12.92 -12.86
CA TYR A 133 10.78 13.57 -13.98
C TYR A 133 11.13 15.06 -14.06
N MET A 134 11.08 15.78 -12.95
CA MET A 134 11.45 17.19 -12.91
C MET A 134 12.91 17.41 -13.27
N SER A 135 13.82 16.58 -12.74
CA SER A 135 15.24 16.64 -13.08
C SER A 135 15.50 16.42 -14.56
N ASP A 136 14.86 15.41 -15.17
CA ASP A 136 15.02 15.06 -16.59
C ASP A 136 14.49 16.18 -17.51
N ASN A 137 13.53 16.98 -17.03
CA ASN A 137 12.97 18.13 -17.77
C ASN A 137 13.61 19.49 -17.39
N GLY A 138 14.74 19.46 -16.69
CA GLY A 138 15.49 20.68 -16.35
C GLY A 138 14.81 21.60 -15.34
N ALA A 139 13.78 21.10 -14.64
CA ALA A 139 13.07 21.85 -13.61
C ALA A 139 13.76 21.67 -12.24
N SER A 140 13.85 22.75 -11.47
CA SER A 140 14.25 22.67 -10.07
C SER A 140 13.19 21.87 -9.29
N TYR A 141 13.63 20.94 -8.47
CA TYR A 141 12.71 20.17 -7.62
C TYR A 141 11.86 21.09 -6.74
N SER A 142 10.57 20.88 -6.77
CA SER A 142 9.63 21.41 -5.79
C SER A 142 8.70 20.30 -5.34
N ASP A 143 8.24 20.37 -4.10
CA ASP A 143 7.29 19.40 -3.56
C ASP A 143 5.90 19.48 -4.21
N THR A 144 5.68 20.50 -5.08
CA THR A 144 4.37 20.77 -5.70
C THR A 144 3.86 19.59 -6.53
N LEU A 145 4.72 18.98 -7.37
CA LEU A 145 4.32 17.84 -8.19
C LEU A 145 4.00 16.63 -7.32
N SER A 146 4.83 16.34 -6.33
CA SER A 146 4.59 15.24 -5.37
C SER A 146 3.29 15.46 -4.61
N PHE A 147 3.05 16.65 -4.10
CA PHE A 147 1.81 17.02 -3.41
C PHE A 147 0.59 16.86 -4.33
N LYS A 148 0.69 17.30 -5.59
CA LYS A 148 -0.37 17.16 -6.59
C LYS A 148 -0.71 15.69 -6.84
N LEU A 149 0.29 14.85 -7.10
CA LEU A 149 0.11 13.41 -7.35
C LEU A 149 -0.57 12.72 -6.17
N LEU A 150 -0.06 12.92 -4.96
CA LEU A 150 -0.64 12.32 -3.76
C LEU A 150 -2.06 12.83 -3.49
N SER A 151 -2.31 14.12 -3.67
CA SER A 151 -3.66 14.69 -3.52
C SER A 151 -4.65 14.10 -4.52
N MET A 152 -4.23 13.88 -5.77
CA MET A 152 -5.08 13.24 -6.79
C MET A 152 -5.36 11.78 -6.44
N ILE A 153 -4.35 11.02 -6.00
CA ILE A 153 -4.51 9.62 -5.57
C ILE A 153 -5.48 9.54 -4.38
N TYR A 154 -5.23 10.29 -3.31
CA TYR A 154 -6.08 10.23 -2.11
C TYR A 154 -7.49 10.76 -2.37
N GLY A 155 -7.63 11.82 -3.15
CA GLY A 155 -8.94 12.33 -3.57
C GLY A 155 -9.73 11.31 -4.39
N ALA A 156 -9.09 10.64 -5.36
CA ALA A 156 -9.72 9.60 -6.16
C ALA A 156 -10.16 8.40 -5.30
N VAL A 157 -9.34 8.00 -4.33
CA VAL A 157 -9.69 6.95 -3.37
C VAL A 157 -10.96 7.29 -2.58
N ILE A 158 -11.07 8.54 -2.08
CA ILE A 158 -12.27 9.00 -1.35
C ILE A 158 -13.51 8.94 -2.23
N LEU A 159 -13.40 9.31 -3.52
CA LEU A 159 -14.51 9.25 -4.45
C LEU A 159 -14.97 7.81 -4.71
N VAL A 160 -14.03 6.88 -4.84
CA VAL A 160 -14.34 5.45 -5.01
C VAL A 160 -14.99 4.86 -3.77
N ASP A 161 -14.46 5.14 -2.58
CA ASP A 161 -15.03 4.64 -1.32
C ASP A 161 -16.43 5.20 -1.04
N GLY A 162 -16.66 6.45 -1.43
CA GLY A 162 -17.97 7.10 -1.33
C GLY A 162 -18.99 6.61 -2.37
N GLY A 163 -18.57 5.73 -3.30
CA GLY A 163 -19.43 5.23 -4.38
C GLY A 163 -19.74 6.27 -5.46
N TYR A 164 -19.00 7.39 -5.50
CA TYR A 164 -19.16 8.43 -6.52
C TYR A 164 -18.50 8.05 -7.84
N GLU A 165 -17.51 7.15 -7.80
CA GLU A 165 -16.77 6.69 -8.98
C GLU A 165 -16.38 5.22 -8.86
N SER A 166 -16.20 4.52 -10.01
CA SER A 166 -15.62 3.18 -10.01
C SER A 166 -14.09 3.23 -9.98
N ALA A 167 -13.47 2.17 -9.49
CA ALA A 167 -12.01 2.05 -9.44
C ALA A 167 -11.36 2.18 -10.84
N GLU A 168 -11.99 1.57 -11.86
CA GLU A 168 -11.51 1.61 -13.25
C GLU A 168 -11.57 3.03 -13.81
N ARG A 169 -12.70 3.71 -13.66
CA ARG A 169 -12.85 5.09 -14.15
C ARG A 169 -11.96 6.08 -13.41
N ALA A 170 -11.79 5.91 -12.11
CA ALA A 170 -10.84 6.72 -11.33
C ALA A 170 -9.41 6.56 -11.84
N ALA A 171 -8.98 5.31 -12.13
CA ALA A 171 -7.66 5.02 -12.67
C ALA A 171 -7.47 5.58 -14.09
N GLU A 172 -8.48 5.45 -14.97
CA GLU A 172 -8.47 6.02 -16.33
C GLU A 172 -8.44 7.55 -16.30
N SER A 173 -9.24 8.18 -15.45
CA SER A 173 -9.28 9.62 -15.28
C SER A 173 -7.95 10.17 -14.77
N LEU A 174 -7.34 9.52 -13.76
CA LEU A 174 -6.01 9.89 -13.26
C LEU A 174 -4.96 9.80 -14.37
N ARG A 175 -4.95 8.70 -15.13
CA ARG A 175 -4.05 8.52 -16.28
C ARG A 175 -4.23 9.62 -17.33
N CYS A 176 -5.47 9.91 -17.71
CA CYS A 176 -5.78 10.93 -18.71
C CYS A 176 -5.28 12.31 -18.28
N VAL A 177 -5.58 12.73 -17.05
CA VAL A 177 -5.13 14.02 -16.52
C VAL A 177 -3.61 14.10 -16.50
N LEU A 178 -2.91 13.09 -15.95
CA LEU A 178 -1.46 13.09 -15.90
C LEU A 178 -0.82 13.07 -17.30
N SER A 179 -1.43 12.34 -18.24
CA SER A 179 -0.93 12.31 -19.63
C SER A 179 -1.07 13.65 -20.37
N SER A 180 -2.00 14.50 -19.94
CA SER A 180 -2.19 15.83 -20.55
C SER A 180 -1.37 16.93 -19.87
N GLU A 181 -0.91 16.72 -18.63
CA GLU A 181 -0.26 17.75 -17.83
C GLU A 181 1.25 17.58 -17.66
N LEU A 182 1.76 16.35 -17.83
CA LEU A 182 3.19 16.04 -17.85
C LEU A 182 3.74 16.00 -19.27
#